data_e52e6b9c1ae8a7896039a3b99912b234
#
_entry.id   e52e6b9c1ae8a7896039a3b99912b234
#
_cell.length_a   1.000
_cell.length_b   1.000
_cell.length_c   1.000
_cell.angle_alpha   90.00
_cell.angle_beta   90.00
_cell.angle_gamma   90.00
#
_symmetry.space_group_name_H-M   'P 1'
#
loop_
_entity.id
_entity.type
_entity.pdbx_description
1 polymer ?
#
loop_
_entity_poly.entity_id
_entity_poly.type
_entity_poly.pdbx_seq_one_letter_code
_entity_poly.pdbx_strand_id
1 'polypeptide(L)'
;MRMRPPLIDVLGIGFGPANIALAAALEEGASPLQAVFLEARPSAQWQPGMLFPGSDIQNHPLRDLVTPRNPRSRYSFTNFLFEQGRLFEHLNLGLPYPMRLEYAQYVSWVASHFEAQVRYGCRVDSLRAVEDRANGPHYEVRCGNGNAYRARGVVVAPGRTPYLPPPLDGLDTAQVVHLTDYLPALARLRLQAGRLNHPPRIAVVGGSQSAVEILLHLADAWPQAEVVGISRRFGYRLKDTSPFTGEVYFPGFVDLFYGASRERKDQLRRDLHPTNYASADADVLDRLYQRLYMDRLQGVERLQVWRCADLMGARLEGGRVVLDVRRNDLGEAVLGSAFDLVVCATGFRDIGPSEHQERCPRLLHGVLPLLALDAEGCLQIGADYGLRLQPGHCGGPLVLNGLCESSHGMGDAGSFSLLALRAKTIAESLHRALPKAAAACVAPSAVTLAPYPPAAALPTGAAEAVSL
;
A
#
# COMPACT_ATOMS: atom_id res chain seq x y z
N MET A 1 -17.63 30.24 23.24
CA MET A 1 -16.44 29.47 23.68
C MET A 1 -16.52 28.08 23.01
N ARG A 2 -15.66 27.74 22.03
CA ARG A 2 -15.68 26.39 21.43
C ARG A 2 -15.19 25.43 22.50
N MET A 3 -16.00 24.43 22.83
CA MET A 3 -15.58 23.35 23.75
C MET A 3 -14.31 22.70 23.21
N ARG A 4 -13.32 22.47 24.08
CA ARG A 4 -12.11 21.72 23.71
C ARG A 4 -12.52 20.29 23.34
N PRO A 5 -12.01 19.70 22.27
CA PRO A 5 -12.28 18.30 21.93
C PRO A 5 -11.89 17.36 23.08
N PRO A 6 -12.60 16.26 23.28
CA PRO A 6 -12.25 15.24 24.30
C PRO A 6 -10.84 14.69 24.04
N LEU A 7 -10.16 14.26 25.10
CA LEU A 7 -8.84 13.66 25.01
C LEU A 7 -8.98 12.15 24.78
N ILE A 8 -8.59 11.68 23.61
CA ILE A 8 -8.66 10.29 23.15
C ILE A 8 -7.38 9.57 23.61
N ASP A 9 -7.45 8.26 23.89
CA ASP A 9 -6.26 7.50 24.25
C ASP A 9 -5.33 7.33 23.05
N VAL A 10 -5.86 6.85 21.90
CA VAL A 10 -5.10 6.58 20.68
C VAL A 10 -5.79 7.22 19.48
N LEU A 11 -5.06 8.01 18.72
CA LEU A 11 -5.50 8.53 17.44
C LEU A 11 -4.68 7.91 16.31
N GLY A 12 -5.33 7.14 15.43
CA GLY A 12 -4.71 6.61 14.22
C GLY A 12 -4.85 7.61 13.06
N ILE A 13 -3.76 7.91 12.35
CA ILE A 13 -3.77 8.71 11.12
C ILE A 13 -3.61 7.78 9.92
N GLY A 14 -4.61 7.77 9.03
CA GLY A 14 -4.82 6.78 7.99
C GLY A 14 -5.61 5.57 8.50
N PHE A 15 -6.50 5.02 7.67
CA PHE A 15 -7.25 3.79 7.97
C PHE A 15 -7.15 2.79 6.82
N GLY A 16 -5.91 2.55 6.38
CA GLY A 16 -5.54 1.46 5.49
C GLY A 16 -5.26 0.16 6.26
N PRO A 17 -4.79 -0.91 5.58
CA PRO A 17 -4.56 -2.23 6.17
C PRO A 17 -3.78 -2.20 7.49
N ALA A 18 -2.80 -1.33 7.62
CA ALA A 18 -1.97 -1.22 8.82
C ALA A 18 -2.79 -0.84 10.07
N ASN A 19 -3.58 0.22 9.99
CA ASN A 19 -4.42 0.65 11.12
C ASN A 19 -5.71 -0.17 11.25
N ILE A 20 -6.18 -0.84 10.19
CA ILE A 20 -7.27 -1.82 10.30
C ILE A 20 -6.81 -3.02 11.13
N ALA A 21 -5.62 -3.57 10.87
CA ALA A 21 -5.04 -4.64 11.67
C ALA A 21 -4.78 -4.21 13.12
N LEU A 22 -4.38 -2.95 13.33
CA LEU A 22 -4.21 -2.38 14.67
C LEU A 22 -5.55 -2.25 15.41
N ALA A 23 -6.62 -1.81 14.74
CA ALA A 23 -7.96 -1.73 15.32
C ALA A 23 -8.43 -3.10 15.81
N ALA A 24 -8.24 -4.15 14.98
CA ALA A 24 -8.52 -5.53 15.38
C ALA A 24 -7.64 -5.99 16.56
N ALA A 25 -6.35 -5.60 16.60
CA ALA A 25 -5.46 -5.95 17.70
C ALA A 25 -5.83 -5.25 19.00
N LEU A 26 -6.28 -4.01 18.96
CA LEU A 26 -6.73 -3.24 20.11
C LEU A 26 -8.07 -3.78 20.65
N GLU A 27 -9.02 -4.15 19.79
CA GLU A 27 -10.30 -4.73 20.20
C GLU A 27 -10.12 -6.10 20.85
N GLU A 28 -9.27 -6.95 20.28
CA GLU A 28 -8.99 -8.30 20.80
C GLU A 28 -7.99 -8.30 21.96
N GLY A 29 -7.50 -7.14 22.36
CA GLY A 29 -6.58 -6.96 23.48
C GLY A 29 -7.26 -7.09 24.83
N ALA A 30 -6.45 -7.33 25.89
CA ALA A 30 -6.95 -7.56 27.26
C ALA A 30 -7.55 -6.30 27.94
N SER A 31 -7.30 -5.11 27.42
CA SER A 31 -7.77 -3.85 28.01
C SER A 31 -8.22 -2.88 26.91
N PRO A 32 -9.43 -2.33 26.99
CA PRO A 32 -9.90 -1.41 25.95
C PRO A 32 -9.14 -0.07 26.05
N LEU A 33 -8.60 0.40 24.92
CA LEU A 33 -8.15 1.76 24.69
C LEU A 33 -9.18 2.45 23.78
N GLN A 34 -9.54 3.69 24.11
CA GLN A 34 -10.38 4.49 23.25
C GLN A 34 -9.60 4.91 22.01
N ALA A 35 -9.81 4.24 20.89
CA ALA A 35 -9.14 4.53 19.62
C ALA A 35 -10.09 5.23 18.65
N VAL A 36 -9.59 6.24 17.93
CA VAL A 36 -10.26 6.90 16.80
C VAL A 36 -9.28 6.95 15.63
N PHE A 37 -9.77 6.67 14.42
CA PHE A 37 -8.96 6.68 13.20
C PHE A 37 -9.45 7.77 12.25
N LEU A 38 -8.51 8.51 11.64
CA LEU A 38 -8.76 9.55 10.67
C LEU A 38 -8.34 9.07 9.29
N GLU A 39 -9.27 9.01 8.36
CA GLU A 39 -9.01 8.60 6.98
C GLU A 39 -9.34 9.75 6.02
N ALA A 40 -8.39 10.05 5.12
CA ALA A 40 -8.54 11.14 4.16
C ALA A 40 -9.55 10.83 3.05
N ARG A 41 -9.70 9.55 2.70
CA ARG A 41 -10.63 9.07 1.68
C ARG A 41 -12.05 8.96 2.26
N PRO A 42 -13.08 8.89 1.39
CA PRO A 42 -14.46 8.74 1.84
C PRO A 42 -14.79 7.33 2.35
N SER A 43 -13.92 6.36 2.16
CA SER A 43 -14.09 4.97 2.60
C SER A 43 -12.74 4.26 2.67
N ALA A 44 -12.71 3.12 3.38
CA ALA A 44 -11.54 2.23 3.43
C ALA A 44 -11.43 1.44 2.13
N GLN A 45 -10.69 1.94 1.16
CA GLN A 45 -10.40 1.27 -0.11
C GLN A 45 -8.91 0.99 -0.22
N TRP A 46 -8.57 -0.28 -0.42
CA TRP A 46 -7.19 -0.68 -0.64
C TRP A 46 -6.87 -0.74 -2.13
N GLN A 47 -5.85 0.03 -2.55
CA GLN A 47 -5.31 0.09 -3.93
C GLN A 47 -6.37 0.20 -5.06
N PRO A 48 -7.36 1.09 -4.97
CA PRO A 48 -8.45 1.16 -5.96
C PRO A 48 -7.96 1.40 -7.39
N GLY A 49 -6.78 2.00 -7.56
CA GLY A 49 -6.17 2.23 -8.89
C GLY A 49 -5.57 0.98 -9.53
N MET A 50 -5.51 -0.16 -8.82
CA MET A 50 -4.85 -1.40 -9.28
C MET A 50 -5.77 -2.63 -9.22
N LEU A 51 -7.08 -2.44 -9.08
CA LEU A 51 -8.08 -3.52 -9.01
C LEU A 51 -8.56 -3.93 -10.40
N PHE A 52 -7.71 -4.53 -11.20
CA PHE A 52 -8.05 -5.04 -12.53
C PHE A 52 -7.93 -6.57 -12.58
N PRO A 53 -8.65 -7.24 -13.52
CA PRO A 53 -8.63 -8.69 -13.68
C PRO A 53 -7.22 -9.24 -13.89
N GLY A 54 -6.95 -10.43 -13.36
CA GLY A 54 -5.67 -11.12 -13.54
C GLY A 54 -4.54 -10.63 -12.64
N SER A 55 -4.84 -9.77 -11.67
CA SER A 55 -3.87 -9.36 -10.63
C SER A 55 -4.16 -10.05 -9.31
N ASP A 56 -3.11 -10.43 -8.58
CA ASP A 56 -3.16 -11.01 -7.25
C ASP A 56 -2.41 -10.16 -6.22
N ILE A 57 -2.39 -10.60 -4.97
CA ILE A 57 -1.72 -9.88 -3.88
C ILE A 57 -0.31 -10.40 -3.59
N GLN A 58 0.14 -11.46 -4.22
CA GLN A 58 1.43 -12.12 -3.99
C GLN A 58 1.72 -12.44 -2.50
N ASN A 59 0.68 -12.73 -1.75
CA ASN A 59 0.75 -13.03 -0.33
C ASN A 59 -0.18 -14.19 0.01
N HIS A 60 0.31 -15.13 0.82
CA HIS A 60 -0.47 -16.29 1.23
C HIS A 60 -1.74 -15.87 1.99
N PRO A 61 -2.91 -16.48 1.74
CA PRO A 61 -4.18 -16.08 2.36
C PRO A 61 -4.16 -16.09 3.89
N LEU A 62 -3.37 -16.96 4.53
CA LEU A 62 -3.21 -16.99 5.99
C LEU A 62 -2.27 -15.90 6.54
N ARG A 63 -1.57 -15.15 5.68
CA ARG A 63 -0.82 -13.96 6.07
C ARG A 63 -1.70 -12.72 5.89
N ASP A 64 -2.87 -12.77 6.48
CA ASP A 64 -3.88 -11.72 6.44
C ASP A 64 -3.71 -10.68 7.56
N LEU A 65 -4.71 -9.83 7.79
CA LEU A 65 -4.67 -8.74 8.76
C LEU A 65 -4.56 -9.23 10.22
N VAL A 66 -4.87 -10.49 10.52
CA VAL A 66 -5.03 -10.97 11.90
C VAL A 66 -4.48 -12.37 12.17
N THR A 67 -4.57 -13.31 11.22
CA THR A 67 -4.28 -14.74 11.43
C THR A 67 -2.89 -15.01 12.00
N PRO A 68 -1.79 -14.38 11.53
CA PRO A 68 -0.47 -14.61 12.13
C PRO A 68 -0.36 -14.22 13.60
N ARG A 69 -1.21 -13.31 14.07
CA ARG A 69 -1.29 -12.87 15.47
C ARG A 69 -2.28 -13.71 16.28
N ASN A 70 -3.45 -13.97 15.71
CA ASN A 70 -4.55 -14.69 16.35
C ASN A 70 -5.32 -15.52 15.30
N PRO A 71 -4.99 -16.81 15.14
CA PRO A 71 -5.65 -17.66 14.14
C PRO A 71 -7.15 -17.91 14.44
N ARG A 72 -7.62 -17.54 15.61
CA ARG A 72 -9.04 -17.62 16.01
C ARG A 72 -9.79 -16.30 15.84
N SER A 73 -9.16 -15.29 15.27
CA SER A 73 -9.80 -13.99 15.04
C SER A 73 -10.98 -14.13 14.06
N ARG A 74 -12.09 -13.48 14.40
CA ARG A 74 -13.25 -13.39 13.50
C ARG A 74 -12.98 -12.55 12.25
N TYR A 75 -11.91 -11.78 12.23
CA TYR A 75 -11.49 -10.92 11.13
C TYR A 75 -10.56 -11.60 10.13
N SER A 76 -10.41 -12.93 10.17
CA SER A 76 -9.55 -13.66 9.23
C SER A 76 -10.11 -13.65 7.81
N PHE A 77 -9.21 -13.78 6.82
CA PHE A 77 -9.60 -13.90 5.41
C PHE A 77 -10.50 -15.13 5.17
N THR A 78 -10.20 -16.22 5.86
CA THR A 78 -11.02 -17.45 5.78
C THR A 78 -12.42 -17.22 6.30
N ASN A 79 -12.59 -16.49 7.43
CA ASN A 79 -13.91 -16.16 7.93
C ASN A 79 -14.69 -15.23 7.00
N PHE A 80 -14.01 -14.24 6.40
CA PHE A 80 -14.59 -13.40 5.35
C PHE A 80 -15.14 -14.24 4.20
N LEU A 81 -14.37 -15.18 3.66
CA LEU A 81 -14.83 -16.06 2.59
C LEU A 81 -16.04 -16.90 3.01
N PHE A 82 -16.04 -17.40 4.25
CA PHE A 82 -17.15 -18.15 4.82
C PHE A 82 -18.42 -17.28 4.90
N GLU A 83 -18.34 -16.08 5.46
CA GLU A 83 -19.48 -15.16 5.58
C GLU A 83 -20.01 -14.67 4.23
N GLN A 84 -19.13 -14.60 3.20
CA GLN A 84 -19.54 -14.26 1.83
C GLN A 84 -20.07 -15.47 1.03
N GLY A 85 -20.09 -16.66 1.61
CA GLY A 85 -20.53 -17.88 0.93
C GLY A 85 -19.57 -18.37 -0.16
N ARG A 86 -18.32 -17.88 -0.21
CA ARG A 86 -17.33 -18.14 -1.28
C ARG A 86 -16.21 -19.10 -0.87
N LEU A 87 -16.23 -19.61 0.34
CA LEU A 87 -15.10 -20.41 0.85
C LEU A 87 -14.80 -21.63 -0.03
N PHE A 88 -15.80 -22.41 -0.43
CA PHE A 88 -15.59 -23.61 -1.24
C PHE A 88 -15.15 -23.26 -2.68
N GLU A 89 -15.69 -22.19 -3.25
CA GLU A 89 -15.27 -21.72 -4.58
C GLU A 89 -13.80 -21.30 -4.56
N HIS A 90 -13.41 -20.53 -3.55
CA HIS A 90 -12.01 -20.12 -3.37
C HIS A 90 -11.06 -21.32 -3.20
N LEU A 91 -11.44 -22.31 -2.38
CA LEU A 91 -10.66 -23.55 -2.21
C LEU A 91 -10.55 -24.35 -3.51
N ASN A 92 -11.62 -24.39 -4.29
CA ASN A 92 -11.62 -25.12 -5.57
C ASN A 92 -10.77 -24.46 -6.66
N LEU A 93 -10.55 -23.14 -6.58
CA LEU A 93 -9.66 -22.43 -7.51
C LEU A 93 -8.20 -22.84 -7.36
N GLY A 94 -7.77 -23.29 -6.16
CA GLY A 94 -6.39 -23.72 -5.90
C GLY A 94 -5.33 -22.66 -6.17
N LEU A 95 -5.69 -21.37 -6.11
CA LEU A 95 -4.77 -20.27 -6.34
C LEU A 95 -3.75 -20.14 -5.19
N PRO A 96 -2.46 -19.96 -5.48
CA PRO A 96 -1.45 -19.75 -4.46
C PRO A 96 -1.66 -18.45 -3.68
N TYR A 97 -2.22 -17.44 -4.35
CA TYR A 97 -2.52 -16.13 -3.80
C TYR A 97 -3.95 -15.69 -4.14
N PRO A 98 -4.65 -15.01 -3.23
CA PRO A 98 -5.95 -14.42 -3.51
C PRO A 98 -5.90 -13.40 -4.64
N MET A 99 -6.95 -13.31 -5.42
CA MET A 99 -7.12 -12.22 -6.38
C MET A 99 -7.13 -10.88 -5.65
N ARG A 100 -6.46 -9.88 -6.21
CA ARG A 100 -6.37 -8.54 -5.59
C ARG A 100 -7.75 -7.93 -5.31
N LEU A 101 -8.71 -8.11 -6.21
CA LEU A 101 -10.08 -7.64 -6.03
C LEU A 101 -10.75 -8.29 -4.80
N GLU A 102 -10.63 -9.60 -4.65
CA GLU A 102 -11.21 -10.33 -3.51
C GLU A 102 -10.58 -9.90 -2.18
N TYR A 103 -9.26 -9.74 -2.19
CA TYR A 103 -8.55 -9.28 -1.01
C TYR A 103 -8.85 -7.82 -0.64
N ALA A 104 -9.09 -6.96 -1.63
CA ALA A 104 -9.57 -5.60 -1.39
C ALA A 104 -10.96 -5.58 -0.74
N GLN A 105 -11.85 -6.48 -1.15
CA GLN A 105 -13.16 -6.68 -0.50
C GLN A 105 -12.99 -7.15 0.95
N TYR A 106 -12.06 -8.06 1.21
CA TYR A 106 -11.73 -8.50 2.56
C TYR A 106 -11.26 -7.32 3.44
N VAL A 107 -10.33 -6.52 2.96
CA VAL A 107 -9.83 -5.34 3.70
C VAL A 107 -10.98 -4.38 4.03
N SER A 108 -11.87 -4.13 3.06
CA SER A 108 -13.05 -3.27 3.26
C SER A 108 -14.06 -3.89 4.23
N TRP A 109 -14.24 -5.22 4.18
CA TRP A 109 -15.11 -5.95 5.10
C TRP A 109 -14.58 -5.87 6.55
N VAL A 110 -13.27 -6.06 6.79
CA VAL A 110 -12.72 -5.85 8.14
C VAL A 110 -12.90 -4.41 8.58
N ALA A 111 -12.64 -3.44 7.72
CA ALA A 111 -12.79 -2.02 8.03
C ALA A 111 -14.24 -1.66 8.47
N SER A 112 -15.25 -2.27 7.87
CA SER A 112 -16.66 -2.00 8.18
C SER A 112 -17.05 -2.33 9.63
N HIS A 113 -16.34 -3.24 10.28
CA HIS A 113 -16.58 -3.56 11.69
C HIS A 113 -16.14 -2.45 12.66
N PHE A 114 -15.34 -1.49 12.17
CA PHE A 114 -14.77 -0.39 12.96
C PHE A 114 -15.33 0.99 12.57
N GLU A 115 -16.42 1.08 11.81
CA GLU A 115 -16.99 2.35 11.30
C GLU A 115 -17.26 3.39 12.40
N ALA A 116 -17.72 2.95 13.57
CA ALA A 116 -17.97 3.83 14.71
C ALA A 116 -16.68 4.55 15.19
N GLN A 117 -15.52 3.96 14.96
CA GLN A 117 -14.22 4.48 15.37
C GLN A 117 -13.54 5.30 14.28
N VAL A 118 -14.03 5.29 13.04
CA VAL A 118 -13.40 5.95 11.90
C VAL A 118 -14.07 7.29 11.56
N ARG A 119 -13.26 8.26 11.16
CA ARG A 119 -13.70 9.55 10.61
C ARG A 119 -13.16 9.67 9.19
N TYR A 120 -14.00 9.33 8.23
CA TYR A 120 -13.69 9.45 6.81
C TYR A 120 -13.75 10.91 6.33
N GLY A 121 -13.09 11.24 5.22
CA GLY A 121 -12.98 12.60 4.71
C GLY A 121 -12.19 13.56 5.60
N CYS A 122 -11.38 13.00 6.51
CA CYS A 122 -10.57 13.74 7.48
C CYS A 122 -9.07 13.67 7.11
N ARG A 123 -8.67 14.42 6.07
CA ARG A 123 -7.24 14.59 5.75
C ARG A 123 -6.56 15.37 6.86
N VAL A 124 -5.55 14.79 7.47
CA VAL A 124 -4.74 15.46 8.49
C VAL A 124 -3.74 16.42 7.84
N ASP A 125 -3.77 17.67 8.24
CA ASP A 125 -2.86 18.74 7.75
C ASP A 125 -1.72 19.01 8.73
N SER A 126 -1.97 18.86 10.04
CA SER A 126 -0.94 19.12 11.03
C SER A 126 -1.06 18.24 12.27
N LEU A 127 0.09 17.86 12.81
CA LEU A 127 0.28 17.16 14.06
C LEU A 127 1.23 18.00 14.93
N ARG A 128 0.85 18.29 16.17
CA ARG A 128 1.65 19.06 17.12
C ARG A 128 1.62 18.40 18.49
N ALA A 129 2.72 18.40 19.18
CA ALA A 129 2.77 18.03 20.60
C ALA A 129 2.43 19.27 21.45
N VAL A 130 1.71 19.04 22.53
CA VAL A 130 1.28 20.06 23.48
C VAL A 130 1.58 19.60 24.88
N GLU A 131 2.28 20.44 25.65
CA GLU A 131 2.45 20.27 27.08
C GLU A 131 1.29 20.99 27.80
N ASP A 132 0.44 20.24 28.44
CA ASP A 132 -0.70 20.77 29.21
C ASP A 132 -0.55 20.35 30.67
N ARG A 133 -0.43 21.33 31.57
CA ARG A 133 -0.27 21.06 33.00
C ARG A 133 -1.46 20.29 33.60
N ALA A 134 -2.65 20.45 33.05
CA ALA A 134 -3.87 19.82 33.57
C ALA A 134 -4.09 18.40 33.03
N ASN A 135 -3.71 18.13 31.77
CA ASN A 135 -4.00 16.88 31.07
C ASN A 135 -2.75 16.04 30.75
N GLY A 136 -1.59 16.54 31.12
CA GLY A 136 -0.30 15.96 30.75
C GLY A 136 0.03 16.20 29.25
N PRO A 137 1.19 15.69 28.80
CA PRO A 137 1.60 15.81 27.39
C PRO A 137 0.62 15.05 26.49
N HIS A 138 0.23 15.66 25.38
CA HIS A 138 -0.68 15.08 24.40
C HIS A 138 -0.42 15.68 23.01
N TYR A 139 -1.09 15.14 22.01
CA TYR A 139 -1.03 15.61 20.62
C TYR A 139 -2.30 16.34 20.22
N GLU A 140 -2.16 17.43 19.48
CA GLU A 140 -3.23 18.07 18.74
C GLU A 140 -3.09 17.78 17.26
N VAL A 141 -4.17 17.28 16.65
CA VAL A 141 -4.26 16.94 15.22
C VAL A 141 -5.34 17.78 14.58
N ARG A 142 -5.02 18.43 13.47
CA ARG A 142 -5.97 19.23 12.70
C ARG A 142 -6.15 18.67 11.31
N CYS A 143 -7.40 18.65 10.86
CA CYS A 143 -7.80 18.19 9.53
C CYS A 143 -8.20 19.37 8.64
N GLY A 144 -8.02 19.22 7.32
CA GLY A 144 -8.36 20.23 6.32
C GLY A 144 -9.85 20.61 6.26
N ASN A 145 -10.73 19.74 6.78
CA ASN A 145 -12.15 20.01 6.94
C ASN A 145 -12.49 20.87 8.18
N GLY A 146 -11.48 21.37 8.92
CA GLY A 146 -11.62 22.20 10.11
C GLY A 146 -11.79 21.43 11.42
N ASN A 147 -11.89 20.10 11.40
CA ASN A 147 -11.96 19.29 12.61
C ASN A 147 -10.61 19.26 13.32
N ALA A 148 -10.64 19.19 14.65
CA ALA A 148 -9.47 19.05 15.51
C ALA A 148 -9.69 17.94 16.54
N TYR A 149 -8.63 17.22 16.85
CA TYR A 149 -8.62 16.10 17.79
C TYR A 149 -7.47 16.25 18.77
N ARG A 150 -7.65 15.67 19.96
CA ARG A 150 -6.60 15.60 21.00
C ARG A 150 -6.42 14.14 21.41
N ALA A 151 -5.18 13.69 21.47
CA ALA A 151 -4.88 12.31 21.83
C ALA A 151 -3.65 12.18 22.71
N ARG A 152 -3.66 11.19 23.62
CA ARG A 152 -2.51 10.84 24.45
C ARG A 152 -1.42 10.17 23.64
N GLY A 153 -1.80 9.32 22.66
CA GLY A 153 -0.90 8.65 21.74
C GLY A 153 -1.38 8.77 20.30
N VAL A 154 -0.43 8.78 19.36
CA VAL A 154 -0.73 8.87 17.91
C VAL A 154 -0.03 7.74 17.16
N VAL A 155 -0.78 7.07 16.29
CA VAL A 155 -0.26 6.05 15.36
C VAL A 155 -0.37 6.57 13.93
N VAL A 156 0.77 6.75 13.29
CA VAL A 156 0.89 7.35 11.96
C VAL A 156 1.03 6.25 10.91
N ALA A 157 0.02 6.08 10.07
CA ALA A 157 -0.04 5.09 9.00
C ALA A 157 -0.49 5.71 7.65
N PRO A 158 0.26 6.68 7.10
CA PRO A 158 -0.18 7.45 5.93
C PRO A 158 -0.09 6.66 4.63
N GLY A 159 0.45 5.43 4.66
CA GLY A 159 0.91 4.71 3.49
C GLY A 159 2.27 5.22 3.00
N ARG A 160 2.77 4.61 1.91
CA ARG A 160 4.06 4.96 1.31
C ARG A 160 3.87 6.07 0.27
N THR A 161 4.79 7.02 0.24
CA THR A 161 4.80 8.09 -0.76
C THR A 161 5.17 7.52 -2.13
N PRO A 162 4.36 7.75 -3.19
CA PRO A 162 4.72 7.36 -4.55
C PRO A 162 6.06 7.93 -4.98
N TYR A 163 6.87 7.12 -5.67
CA TYR A 163 8.11 7.59 -6.29
C TYR A 163 7.92 7.85 -7.77
N LEU A 164 8.11 9.09 -8.18
CA LEU A 164 8.25 9.47 -9.59
C LEU A 164 9.72 9.70 -9.92
N PRO A 165 10.23 9.19 -11.05
CA PRO A 165 11.59 9.52 -11.49
C PRO A 165 11.78 11.01 -11.69
N PRO A 166 12.97 11.59 -11.41
CA PRO A 166 13.23 13.03 -11.50
C PRO A 166 12.76 13.70 -12.80
N PRO A 167 12.90 13.11 -13.99
CA PRO A 167 12.38 13.72 -15.22
C PRO A 167 10.86 13.84 -15.29
N LEU A 168 10.11 13.06 -14.48
CA LEU A 168 8.65 13.06 -14.43
C LEU A 168 8.13 13.75 -13.16
N ASP A 169 8.97 13.86 -12.12
CA ASP A 169 8.61 14.53 -10.88
C ASP A 169 8.55 16.05 -11.14
N GLY A 170 7.40 16.65 -10.83
CA GLY A 170 7.17 18.09 -11.06
C GLY A 170 6.54 18.44 -12.40
N LEU A 171 6.28 17.49 -13.31
CA LEU A 171 5.42 17.76 -14.46
C LEU A 171 3.98 17.94 -13.98
N ASP A 172 3.46 19.17 -14.05
CA ASP A 172 2.07 19.47 -13.70
C ASP A 172 1.12 19.03 -14.83
N THR A 173 0.80 17.74 -14.82
CA THR A 173 -0.10 17.14 -15.81
C THR A 173 -0.82 15.91 -15.26
N ALA A 174 -2.07 15.74 -15.68
CA ALA A 174 -2.86 14.54 -15.39
C ALA A 174 -2.46 13.32 -16.23
N GLN A 175 -1.53 13.47 -17.16
CA GLN A 175 -1.07 12.43 -18.09
C GLN A 175 0.16 11.66 -17.55
N VAL A 176 0.82 12.15 -16.49
CA VAL A 176 1.83 11.41 -15.75
C VAL A 176 1.23 11.00 -14.41
N VAL A 177 1.10 9.70 -14.21
CA VAL A 177 0.50 9.16 -12.99
C VAL A 177 1.36 8.07 -12.38
N HIS A 178 1.34 7.98 -11.06
CA HIS A 178 1.84 6.78 -10.39
C HIS A 178 0.82 5.63 -10.53
N LEU A 179 1.26 4.38 -10.40
CA LEU A 179 0.41 3.18 -10.51
C LEU A 179 -0.83 3.22 -9.59
N THR A 180 -0.76 3.94 -8.47
CA THR A 180 -1.90 4.11 -7.54
C THR A 180 -3.11 4.79 -8.18
N ASP A 181 -2.89 5.55 -9.25
CA ASP A 181 -3.92 6.28 -9.99
C ASP A 181 -4.13 5.75 -11.42
N TYR A 182 -3.61 4.55 -11.71
CA TYR A 182 -3.63 3.96 -13.05
C TYR A 182 -5.05 3.78 -13.61
N LEU A 183 -5.95 3.07 -12.92
CA LEU A 183 -7.32 2.85 -13.44
C LEU A 183 -8.11 4.15 -13.64
N PRO A 184 -8.11 5.13 -12.71
CA PRO A 184 -8.72 6.44 -12.96
C PRO A 184 -8.12 7.18 -14.15
N ALA A 185 -6.79 7.13 -14.33
CA ALA A 185 -6.13 7.77 -15.47
C ALA A 185 -6.49 7.09 -16.79
N LEU A 186 -6.51 5.76 -16.82
CA LEU A 186 -6.94 4.98 -17.98
C LEU A 186 -8.39 5.28 -18.36
N ALA A 187 -9.29 5.40 -17.38
CA ALA A 187 -10.68 5.76 -17.62
C ALA A 187 -10.80 7.18 -18.24
N ARG A 188 -10.05 8.16 -17.75
CA ARG A 188 -10.01 9.51 -18.34
C ARG A 188 -9.51 9.48 -19.79
N LEU A 189 -8.41 8.76 -20.05
CA LEU A 189 -7.88 8.65 -21.41
C LEU A 189 -8.88 7.98 -22.36
N ARG A 190 -9.59 6.93 -21.92
CA ARG A 190 -10.64 6.27 -22.72
C ARG A 190 -11.78 7.21 -23.13
N LEU A 191 -12.21 8.09 -22.24
CA LEU A 191 -13.24 9.10 -22.55
C LEU A 191 -12.75 10.11 -23.61
N GLN A 192 -11.45 10.31 -23.73
CA GLN A 192 -10.83 11.23 -24.70
C GLN A 192 -10.44 10.53 -26.02
N ALA A 193 -10.34 9.20 -26.03
CA ALA A 193 -9.78 8.43 -27.14
C ALA A 193 -10.50 8.67 -28.48
N GLY A 194 -11.82 8.85 -28.47
CA GLY A 194 -12.60 9.16 -29.68
C GLY A 194 -12.31 10.53 -30.31
N ARG A 195 -11.53 11.39 -29.63
CA ARG A 195 -11.10 12.69 -30.12
C ARG A 195 -9.66 12.71 -30.61
N LEU A 196 -8.92 11.60 -30.38
CA LEU A 196 -7.56 11.45 -30.86
C LEU A 196 -7.59 11.09 -32.36
N ASN A 197 -6.69 11.66 -33.13
CA ASN A 197 -6.50 11.34 -34.55
C ASN A 197 -5.46 10.22 -34.79
N HIS A 198 -5.08 9.53 -33.73
CA HIS A 198 -4.12 8.43 -33.69
C HIS A 198 -4.53 7.39 -32.62
N PRO A 199 -4.03 6.15 -32.71
CA PRO A 199 -4.17 5.19 -31.62
C PRO A 199 -3.58 5.74 -30.31
N PRO A 200 -4.23 5.57 -29.14
CA PRO A 200 -3.68 6.00 -27.87
C PRO A 200 -2.32 5.33 -27.61
N ARG A 201 -1.34 6.10 -27.19
CA ARG A 201 0.01 5.62 -26.91
C ARG A 201 0.34 5.77 -25.43
N ILE A 202 0.64 4.65 -24.77
CA ILE A 202 0.80 4.59 -23.30
C ILE A 202 2.19 4.06 -22.94
N ALA A 203 2.92 4.80 -22.11
CA ALA A 203 4.17 4.32 -21.54
C ALA A 203 3.96 3.76 -20.14
N VAL A 204 4.60 2.63 -19.82
CA VAL A 204 4.70 2.06 -18.47
C VAL A 204 6.17 2.05 -18.06
N VAL A 205 6.52 2.92 -17.12
CA VAL A 205 7.90 3.05 -16.63
C VAL A 205 8.07 2.20 -15.39
N GLY A 206 8.91 1.16 -15.45
CA GLY A 206 9.18 0.28 -14.32
C GLY A 206 9.67 -1.11 -14.75
N GLY A 207 10.19 -1.87 -13.78
CA GLY A 207 10.79 -3.18 -14.03
C GLY A 207 10.37 -4.26 -13.02
N SER A 208 9.20 -4.13 -12.40
CA SER A 208 8.69 -5.04 -11.36
C SER A 208 7.32 -5.61 -11.73
N GLN A 209 6.78 -6.45 -10.85
CA GLN A 209 5.47 -7.10 -10.97
C GLN A 209 4.38 -6.15 -11.48
N SER A 210 4.20 -5.02 -10.82
CA SER A 210 3.15 -4.07 -11.18
C SER A 210 3.29 -3.51 -12.60
N ALA A 211 4.53 -3.34 -13.09
CA ALA A 211 4.76 -2.91 -14.48
C ALA A 211 4.30 -3.99 -15.46
N VAL A 212 4.65 -5.25 -15.21
CA VAL A 212 4.26 -6.39 -16.05
C VAL A 212 2.74 -6.58 -16.05
N GLU A 213 2.11 -6.53 -14.88
CA GLU A 213 0.65 -6.63 -14.76
C GLU A 213 -0.07 -5.52 -15.54
N ILE A 214 0.40 -4.27 -15.45
CA ILE A 214 -0.19 -3.14 -16.18
C ILE A 214 -0.02 -3.32 -17.70
N LEU A 215 1.15 -3.77 -18.17
CA LEU A 215 1.38 -4.06 -19.59
C LEU A 215 0.41 -5.12 -20.13
N LEU A 216 0.26 -6.22 -19.40
CA LEU A 216 -0.69 -7.29 -19.74
C LEU A 216 -2.14 -6.77 -19.75
N HIS A 217 -2.52 -6.05 -18.69
CA HIS A 217 -3.87 -5.49 -18.61
C HIS A 217 -4.16 -4.52 -19.76
N LEU A 218 -3.23 -3.64 -20.14
CA LEU A 218 -3.41 -2.72 -21.27
C LEU A 218 -3.52 -3.47 -22.59
N ALA A 219 -2.68 -4.48 -22.81
CA ALA A 219 -2.71 -5.29 -24.03
C ALA A 219 -4.03 -6.04 -24.20
N ASP A 220 -4.64 -6.50 -23.10
CA ASP A 220 -5.91 -7.22 -23.13
C ASP A 220 -7.12 -6.27 -23.13
N ALA A 221 -7.11 -5.25 -22.30
CA ALA A 221 -8.25 -4.37 -22.08
C ALA A 221 -8.37 -3.26 -23.16
N TRP A 222 -7.28 -2.97 -23.88
CA TRP A 222 -7.29 -1.95 -24.92
C TRP A 222 -6.41 -2.34 -26.13
N PRO A 223 -6.85 -3.32 -26.94
CA PRO A 223 -6.05 -3.87 -28.06
C PRO A 223 -5.67 -2.85 -29.14
N GLN A 224 -6.34 -1.70 -29.21
CA GLN A 224 -6.04 -0.64 -30.18
C GLN A 224 -4.94 0.31 -29.72
N ALA A 225 -4.61 0.33 -28.43
CA ALA A 225 -3.57 1.20 -27.87
C ALA A 225 -2.17 0.66 -28.22
N GLU A 226 -1.24 1.59 -28.46
CA GLU A 226 0.19 1.30 -28.46
C GLU A 226 0.72 1.37 -27.04
N VAL A 227 1.33 0.29 -26.57
CA VAL A 227 1.83 0.18 -25.17
C VAL A 227 3.32 -0.06 -25.17
N VAL A 228 4.06 0.76 -24.44
CA VAL A 228 5.51 0.69 -24.36
C VAL A 228 5.94 0.52 -22.91
N GLY A 229 6.52 -0.62 -22.57
CA GLY A 229 7.22 -0.84 -21.30
C GLY A 229 8.63 -0.24 -21.38
N ILE A 230 8.99 0.62 -20.42
CA ILE A 230 10.31 1.26 -20.35
C ILE A 230 11.05 0.75 -19.12
N SER A 231 12.16 0.02 -19.33
CA SER A 231 12.96 -0.56 -18.24
C SER A 231 14.45 -0.22 -18.41
N ARG A 232 15.08 0.26 -17.33
CA ARG A 232 16.54 0.48 -17.26
C ARG A 232 17.35 -0.81 -17.38
N ARG A 233 16.71 -1.97 -17.07
CA ARG A 233 17.35 -3.28 -17.13
C ARG A 233 17.22 -3.92 -18.50
N PHE A 234 18.06 -4.91 -18.77
CA PHE A 234 17.98 -5.72 -20.00
C PHE A 234 16.61 -6.43 -20.14
N GLY A 235 15.95 -6.77 -19.05
CA GLY A 235 14.63 -7.40 -19.07
C GLY A 235 13.97 -7.39 -17.69
N TYR A 236 12.77 -7.89 -17.64
CA TYR A 236 12.10 -8.18 -16.39
C TYR A 236 12.75 -9.41 -15.73
N ARG A 237 13.01 -9.35 -14.44
CA ARG A 237 13.66 -10.42 -13.69
C ARG A 237 12.65 -11.29 -12.98
N LEU A 238 12.95 -12.58 -12.90
CA LEU A 238 12.22 -13.51 -12.06
C LEU A 238 12.40 -13.11 -10.58
N LYS A 239 11.32 -13.16 -9.83
CA LYS A 239 11.31 -12.97 -8.38
C LYS A 239 12.01 -14.17 -7.71
N ASP A 240 12.84 -13.88 -6.71
CA ASP A 240 13.41 -14.92 -5.88
C ASP A 240 12.35 -15.42 -4.89
N THR A 241 11.81 -16.59 -5.19
CA THR A 241 10.80 -17.29 -4.39
C THR A 241 11.38 -18.51 -3.66
N SER A 242 12.71 -18.57 -3.52
CA SER A 242 13.35 -19.62 -2.72
C SER A 242 12.78 -19.64 -1.28
N PRO A 243 12.48 -20.81 -0.71
CA PRO A 243 12.05 -20.89 0.69
C PRO A 243 13.03 -20.24 1.67
N PHE A 244 14.33 -20.30 1.39
CA PHE A 244 15.36 -19.67 2.23
C PHE A 244 15.31 -18.15 2.20
N THR A 245 15.19 -17.54 1.02
CA THR A 245 15.03 -16.08 0.90
C THR A 245 13.64 -15.62 1.35
N GLY A 246 12.64 -16.48 1.27
CA GLY A 246 11.30 -16.26 1.79
C GLY A 246 11.23 -16.08 3.31
N GLU A 247 12.28 -16.45 4.05
CA GLU A 247 12.39 -16.20 5.49
C GLU A 247 12.50 -14.72 5.86
N VAL A 248 12.71 -13.83 4.90
CA VAL A 248 12.58 -12.35 5.10
C VAL A 248 11.20 -11.95 5.62
N TYR A 249 10.19 -12.81 5.41
CA TYR A 249 8.83 -12.65 5.90
C TYR A 249 8.56 -13.37 7.22
N PHE A 250 9.59 -13.76 7.96
CA PHE A 250 9.48 -14.36 9.27
C PHE A 250 9.76 -13.34 10.38
N PRO A 251 9.12 -13.48 11.56
CA PRO A 251 9.37 -12.56 12.68
C PRO A 251 10.84 -12.47 13.08
N GLY A 252 11.55 -13.61 13.11
CA GLY A 252 12.97 -13.67 13.46
C GLY A 252 13.88 -12.87 12.53
N PHE A 253 13.47 -12.65 11.28
CA PHE A 253 14.22 -11.77 10.38
C PHE A 253 14.11 -10.30 10.79
N VAL A 254 12.95 -9.87 11.31
CA VAL A 254 12.77 -8.50 11.83
C VAL A 254 13.74 -8.24 12.97
N ASP A 255 13.86 -9.18 13.92
CA ASP A 255 14.76 -9.06 15.07
C ASP A 255 16.22 -9.00 14.61
N LEU A 256 16.62 -9.91 13.70
CA LEU A 256 17.95 -9.95 13.11
C LEU A 256 18.27 -8.64 12.40
N PHE A 257 17.37 -8.15 11.55
CA PHE A 257 17.57 -6.95 10.76
C PHE A 257 17.60 -5.71 11.63
N TYR A 258 16.69 -5.59 12.61
CA TYR A 258 16.65 -4.47 13.53
C TYR A 258 17.95 -4.35 14.34
N GLY A 259 18.47 -5.46 14.89
CA GLY A 259 19.70 -5.51 15.66
C GLY A 259 21.00 -5.41 14.85
N ALA A 260 20.92 -5.50 13.52
CA ALA A 260 22.12 -5.49 12.67
C ALA A 260 22.75 -4.08 12.55
N SER A 261 24.09 -4.07 12.33
CA SER A 261 24.77 -2.84 11.96
C SER A 261 24.25 -2.30 10.63
N ARG A 262 24.52 -1.05 10.34
CA ARG A 262 24.12 -0.40 9.11
C ARG A 262 24.66 -1.12 7.87
N GLU A 263 25.95 -1.40 7.87
CA GLU A 263 26.64 -2.09 6.77
C GLU A 263 26.00 -3.45 6.50
N ARG A 264 25.62 -4.17 7.57
CA ARG A 264 24.93 -5.45 7.47
C ARG A 264 23.50 -5.29 6.92
N LYS A 265 22.76 -4.27 7.37
CA LYS A 265 21.44 -3.94 6.80
C LYS A 265 21.53 -3.65 5.31
N ASP A 266 22.52 -2.87 4.89
CA ASP A 266 22.72 -2.53 3.48
C ASP A 266 23.12 -3.75 2.64
N GLN A 267 23.94 -4.64 3.19
CA GLN A 267 24.23 -5.92 2.56
C GLN A 267 22.98 -6.78 2.41
N LEU A 268 22.23 -7.00 3.48
CA LEU A 268 20.99 -7.78 3.45
C LEU A 268 19.96 -7.21 2.46
N ARG A 269 19.82 -5.89 2.38
CA ARG A 269 18.94 -5.25 1.39
C ARG A 269 19.37 -5.55 -0.04
N ARG A 270 20.69 -5.50 -0.34
CA ARG A 270 21.18 -5.83 -1.69
C ARG A 270 20.97 -7.29 -2.04
N ASP A 271 21.31 -8.19 -1.13
CA ASP A 271 21.25 -9.65 -1.34
C ASP A 271 19.79 -10.10 -1.54
N LEU A 272 18.87 -9.57 -0.73
CA LEU A 272 17.46 -9.97 -0.70
C LEU A 272 16.55 -9.11 -1.59
N HIS A 273 17.09 -8.10 -2.27
CA HIS A 273 16.31 -7.18 -3.11
C HIS A 273 15.41 -7.89 -4.13
N PRO A 274 15.84 -8.95 -4.85
CA PRO A 274 15.01 -9.65 -5.83
C PRO A 274 13.82 -10.41 -5.23
N THR A 275 13.79 -10.61 -3.91
CA THR A 275 12.68 -11.28 -3.22
C THR A 275 11.38 -10.45 -3.24
N ASN A 276 11.50 -9.12 -3.30
CA ASN A 276 10.34 -8.23 -3.27
C ASN A 276 10.38 -7.09 -4.29
N TYR A 277 11.56 -6.73 -4.81
CA TYR A 277 11.74 -5.53 -5.62
C TYR A 277 12.37 -5.79 -6.98
N ALA A 278 11.93 -5.01 -7.97
CA ALA A 278 12.46 -5.03 -9.33
C ALA A 278 12.48 -6.44 -9.97
N SER A 279 11.49 -7.25 -9.66
CA SER A 279 11.26 -8.61 -10.12
C SER A 279 9.77 -8.87 -10.26
N ALA A 280 9.39 -9.94 -10.95
CA ALA A 280 8.02 -10.36 -11.15
C ALA A 280 7.91 -11.89 -11.10
N ASP A 281 6.74 -12.41 -10.82
CA ASP A 281 6.49 -13.84 -10.75
C ASP A 281 6.55 -14.50 -12.14
N ALA A 282 6.85 -15.80 -12.17
CA ALA A 282 7.09 -16.53 -13.40
C ALA A 282 5.88 -16.50 -14.35
N ASP A 283 4.69 -16.69 -13.83
CA ASP A 283 3.45 -16.76 -14.62
C ASP A 283 3.16 -15.46 -15.40
N VAL A 284 3.35 -14.29 -14.78
CA VAL A 284 3.13 -13.00 -15.48
C VAL A 284 4.26 -12.70 -16.47
N LEU A 285 5.50 -13.15 -16.18
CA LEU A 285 6.61 -13.03 -17.12
C LEU A 285 6.41 -13.90 -18.36
N ASP A 286 5.98 -15.15 -18.17
CA ASP A 286 5.69 -16.08 -19.25
C ASP A 286 4.54 -15.56 -20.13
N ARG A 287 3.46 -15.07 -19.52
CA ARG A 287 2.34 -14.46 -20.25
C ARG A 287 2.79 -13.23 -21.04
N LEU A 288 3.60 -12.35 -20.47
CA LEU A 288 4.11 -11.17 -21.18
C LEU A 288 5.00 -11.58 -22.36
N TYR A 289 5.90 -12.54 -22.17
CA TYR A 289 6.79 -13.01 -23.22
C TYR A 289 6.01 -13.70 -24.36
N GLN A 290 5.03 -14.53 -24.03
CA GLN A 290 4.14 -15.18 -25.00
C GLN A 290 3.34 -14.14 -25.80
N ARG A 291 2.82 -13.09 -25.15
CA ARG A 291 2.09 -12.02 -25.83
C ARG A 291 3.00 -11.26 -26.80
N LEU A 292 4.20 -10.87 -26.41
CA LEU A 292 5.18 -10.23 -27.31
C LEU A 292 5.58 -11.12 -28.49
N TYR A 293 5.67 -12.43 -28.25
CA TYR A 293 5.97 -13.39 -29.32
C TYR A 293 4.81 -13.53 -30.29
N MET A 294 3.57 -13.64 -29.80
CA MET A 294 2.38 -13.71 -30.65
C MET A 294 2.18 -12.45 -31.47
N ASP A 295 2.37 -11.27 -30.90
CA ASP A 295 2.28 -10.00 -31.62
C ASP A 295 3.28 -9.98 -32.80
N ARG A 296 4.52 -10.47 -32.60
CA ARG A 296 5.52 -10.61 -33.68
C ARG A 296 5.11 -11.58 -34.76
N LEU A 297 4.53 -12.75 -34.41
CA LEU A 297 4.03 -13.73 -35.39
C LEU A 297 2.90 -13.17 -36.26
N GLN A 298 2.12 -12.27 -35.66
CA GLN A 298 0.99 -11.63 -36.37
C GLN A 298 1.39 -10.35 -37.14
N GLY A 299 2.67 -9.96 -37.09
CA GLY A 299 3.18 -8.71 -37.65
C GLY A 299 2.61 -7.46 -36.95
N VAL A 300 2.25 -7.56 -35.70
CA VAL A 300 1.69 -6.49 -34.86
C VAL A 300 2.73 -6.04 -33.85
N GLU A 301 2.97 -4.75 -33.77
CA GLU A 301 3.95 -4.16 -32.81
C GLU A 301 3.30 -3.18 -31.84
N ARG A 302 2.12 -3.51 -31.33
CA ARG A 302 1.40 -2.63 -30.41
C ARG A 302 1.92 -2.70 -28.99
N LEU A 303 2.42 -3.86 -28.57
CA LEU A 303 3.08 -4.03 -27.28
C LEU A 303 4.60 -4.14 -27.47
N GLN A 304 5.32 -3.19 -26.91
CA GLN A 304 6.78 -3.12 -27.01
C GLN A 304 7.42 -3.08 -25.61
N VAL A 305 8.66 -3.56 -25.50
CA VAL A 305 9.48 -3.41 -24.30
C VAL A 305 10.82 -2.78 -24.71
N TRP A 306 11.05 -1.56 -24.25
CA TRP A 306 12.32 -0.89 -24.39
C TRP A 306 13.22 -1.26 -23.21
N ARG A 307 14.28 -1.97 -23.55
CA ARG A 307 15.25 -2.52 -22.59
C ARG A 307 16.45 -1.59 -22.48
N CYS A 308 17.21 -1.67 -21.38
CA CYS A 308 18.37 -0.82 -21.13
C CYS A 308 18.08 0.65 -21.42
N ALA A 309 16.86 1.09 -21.09
CA ALA A 309 16.29 2.38 -21.47
C ALA A 309 16.28 3.33 -20.27
N ASP A 310 17.15 4.35 -20.33
CA ASP A 310 17.24 5.39 -19.31
C ASP A 310 16.37 6.59 -19.70
N LEU A 311 15.52 7.03 -18.79
CA LEU A 311 14.72 8.24 -18.94
C LEU A 311 15.60 9.46 -18.65
N MET A 312 15.91 10.23 -19.68
CA MET A 312 16.83 11.38 -19.61
C MET A 312 16.09 12.69 -19.39
N GLY A 313 14.85 12.80 -19.89
CA GLY A 313 14.04 14.00 -19.82
C GLY A 313 12.56 13.72 -20.09
N ALA A 314 11.72 14.66 -19.70
CA ALA A 314 10.30 14.65 -20.03
C ALA A 314 9.78 16.09 -20.14
N ARG A 315 8.85 16.32 -21.07
CA ARG A 315 8.18 17.60 -21.27
C ARG A 315 6.78 17.45 -21.82
N LEU A 316 5.99 18.48 -21.69
CA LEU A 316 4.67 18.57 -22.34
C LEU A 316 4.81 19.27 -23.68
N GLU A 317 4.30 18.64 -24.73
CA GLU A 317 4.34 19.20 -26.08
C GLU A 317 3.10 18.75 -26.87
N GLY A 318 2.37 19.70 -27.43
CA GLY A 318 1.14 19.41 -28.20
C GLY A 318 0.05 18.65 -27.43
N GLY A 319 0.00 18.81 -26.09
CA GLY A 319 -0.97 18.10 -25.23
C GLY A 319 -0.59 16.65 -24.93
N ARG A 320 0.65 16.25 -25.21
CA ARG A 320 1.19 14.91 -24.93
C ARG A 320 2.46 15.00 -24.09
N VAL A 321 2.79 13.93 -23.39
CA VAL A 321 4.06 13.80 -22.66
C VAL A 321 5.12 13.26 -23.61
N VAL A 322 6.15 14.07 -23.88
CA VAL A 322 7.30 13.64 -24.67
C VAL A 322 8.39 13.16 -23.73
N LEU A 323 8.82 11.92 -23.89
CA LEU A 323 9.89 11.30 -23.12
C LEU A 323 11.17 11.25 -23.96
N ASP A 324 12.25 11.78 -23.41
CA ASP A 324 13.60 11.63 -23.96
C ASP A 324 14.24 10.38 -23.34
N VAL A 325 14.35 9.32 -24.12
CA VAL A 325 14.81 8.02 -23.66
C VAL A 325 16.10 7.64 -24.38
N ARG A 326 17.15 7.34 -23.62
CA ARG A 326 18.41 6.79 -24.16
C ARG A 326 18.35 5.26 -24.07
N ARG A 327 18.43 4.60 -25.22
CA ARG A 327 18.45 3.14 -25.32
C ARG A 327 19.88 2.64 -25.49
N ASN A 328 20.48 2.18 -24.39
CA ASN A 328 21.87 1.72 -24.36
C ASN A 328 22.07 0.38 -25.08
N ASP A 329 21.02 -0.42 -25.29
CA ASP A 329 21.03 -1.66 -26.06
C ASP A 329 21.19 -1.45 -27.58
N LEU A 330 20.78 -0.29 -28.07
CA LEU A 330 20.89 0.08 -29.49
C LEU A 330 22.00 1.12 -29.77
N GLY A 331 22.66 1.61 -28.72
CA GLY A 331 23.66 2.68 -28.86
C GLY A 331 23.10 4.04 -29.29
N GLU A 332 21.78 4.20 -29.32
CA GLU A 332 21.11 5.38 -29.85
C GLU A 332 20.33 6.13 -28.74
N ALA A 333 20.33 7.45 -28.80
CA ALA A 333 19.40 8.28 -28.06
C ALA A 333 18.09 8.36 -28.85
N VAL A 334 16.99 7.83 -28.31
CA VAL A 334 15.65 8.06 -28.87
C VAL A 334 15.17 9.40 -28.33
N LEU A 335 15.30 10.43 -29.13
CA LEU A 335 14.80 11.77 -28.81
C LEU A 335 13.31 11.87 -29.13
N GLY A 336 12.53 12.25 -28.12
CA GLY A 336 11.18 12.77 -28.32
C GLY A 336 10.08 11.75 -28.65
N SER A 337 9.88 10.71 -27.85
CA SER A 337 8.70 9.83 -27.99
C SER A 337 7.50 10.39 -27.23
N ALA A 338 6.42 10.69 -27.96
CA ALA A 338 5.21 11.28 -27.41
C ALA A 338 4.22 10.18 -26.95
N PHE A 339 3.63 10.39 -25.75
CA PHE A 339 2.65 9.50 -25.12
C PHE A 339 1.44 10.28 -24.62
N ASP A 340 0.27 9.67 -24.69
CA ASP A 340 -0.98 10.22 -24.18
C ASP A 340 -1.14 9.97 -22.66
N LEU A 341 -0.47 8.92 -22.15
CA LEU A 341 -0.42 8.59 -20.75
C LEU A 341 0.93 7.95 -20.40
N VAL A 342 1.52 8.35 -19.28
CA VAL A 342 2.72 7.74 -18.71
C VAL A 342 2.38 7.21 -17.32
N VAL A 343 2.47 5.91 -17.14
CA VAL A 343 2.22 5.23 -15.87
C VAL A 343 3.54 4.86 -15.20
N CYS A 344 3.81 5.45 -14.06
CA CYS A 344 5.01 5.18 -13.27
C CYS A 344 4.77 3.99 -12.33
N ALA A 345 5.22 2.80 -12.74
CA ALA A 345 5.28 1.60 -11.89
C ALA A 345 6.66 1.50 -11.19
N THR A 346 7.08 2.60 -10.59
CA THR A 346 8.44 2.85 -10.08
C THR A 346 8.57 2.67 -8.56
N GLY A 347 7.50 2.17 -7.92
CA GLY A 347 7.48 1.89 -6.49
C GLY A 347 7.23 3.12 -5.63
N PHE A 348 7.71 3.06 -4.40
CA PHE A 348 7.39 4.03 -3.36
C PHE A 348 8.65 4.46 -2.62
N ARG A 349 8.58 5.63 -1.98
CA ARG A 349 9.61 6.09 -1.05
C ARG A 349 9.43 5.42 0.31
N ASP A 350 10.54 5.11 0.93
CA ASP A 350 10.61 4.67 2.33
C ASP A 350 11.47 5.65 3.13
N ILE A 351 11.53 5.51 4.47
CA ILE A 351 12.38 6.38 5.27
C ILE A 351 13.85 6.02 5.05
N GLY A 352 14.66 7.03 4.74
CA GLY A 352 16.09 6.87 4.55
C GLY A 352 16.74 8.07 3.87
N PRO A 353 18.09 8.06 3.76
CA PRO A 353 18.86 9.22 3.28
C PRO A 353 19.01 9.30 1.77
N SER A 354 18.67 8.24 1.01
CA SER A 354 18.90 8.20 -0.44
C SER A 354 17.87 9.04 -1.21
N GLU A 355 18.20 9.36 -2.47
CA GLU A 355 17.32 10.11 -3.38
C GLU A 355 15.95 9.45 -3.59
N HIS A 356 15.90 8.12 -3.52
CA HIS A 356 14.66 7.35 -3.65
C HIS A 356 13.88 7.22 -2.35
N GLN A 357 14.34 7.84 -1.27
CA GLN A 357 13.79 7.78 0.07
C GLN A 357 13.40 9.17 0.57
N GLU A 358 12.69 9.24 1.68
CA GLU A 358 12.39 10.48 2.39
C GLU A 358 12.89 10.39 3.83
N ARG A 359 13.54 11.45 4.34
CA ARG A 359 14.09 11.45 5.71
C ARG A 359 13.00 11.47 6.77
N CYS A 360 11.90 12.14 6.47
CA CYS A 360 10.76 12.30 7.35
C CYS A 360 9.48 12.54 6.54
N PRO A 361 8.40 11.79 6.78
CA PRO A 361 7.11 12.06 6.18
C PRO A 361 6.62 13.48 6.50
N ARG A 362 6.07 14.19 5.50
CA ARG A 362 5.59 15.57 5.64
C ARG A 362 4.65 15.75 6.84
N LEU A 363 3.84 14.76 7.13
CA LEU A 363 2.89 14.74 8.23
C LEU A 363 3.57 14.95 9.61
N LEU A 364 4.82 14.51 9.77
CA LEU A 364 5.58 14.60 11.01
C LEU A 364 6.36 15.92 11.15
N HIS A 365 6.38 16.81 10.15
CA HIS A 365 7.15 18.04 10.19
C HIS A 365 6.79 18.92 11.40
N GLY A 366 5.53 18.92 11.85
CA GLY A 366 5.09 19.70 13.02
C GLY A 366 5.62 19.20 14.37
N VAL A 367 6.12 17.96 14.43
CA VAL A 367 6.73 17.34 15.63
C VAL A 367 8.21 17.01 15.44
N LEU A 368 8.76 17.23 14.23
CA LEU A 368 10.15 16.93 13.91
C LEU A 368 11.17 17.52 14.89
N PRO A 369 11.02 18.77 15.39
CA PRO A 369 11.94 19.32 16.38
C PRO A 369 12.02 18.54 17.69
N LEU A 370 11.04 17.67 17.97
CA LEU A 370 10.99 16.85 19.18
C LEU A 370 11.58 15.47 18.97
N LEU A 371 11.80 15.06 17.72
CA LEU A 371 12.21 13.70 17.37
C LEU A 371 13.72 13.56 17.33
N ALA A 372 14.20 12.43 17.82
CA ALA A 372 15.59 12.05 17.68
C ALA A 372 15.88 11.60 16.24
N LEU A 373 16.95 12.13 15.68
CA LEU A 373 17.44 11.78 14.35
C LEU A 373 18.77 11.05 14.45
N ASP A 374 19.05 10.18 13.49
CA ASP A 374 20.36 9.57 13.36
C ASP A 374 21.38 10.53 12.71
N ALA A 375 22.60 10.07 12.50
CA ALA A 375 23.70 10.87 11.93
C ALA A 375 23.40 11.37 10.50
N GLU A 376 22.41 10.80 9.81
CA GLU A 376 22.02 11.15 8.45
C GLU A 376 20.74 11.99 8.41
N GLY A 377 20.22 12.34 9.57
CA GLY A 377 19.01 13.13 9.71
C GLY A 377 17.74 12.32 9.45
N CYS A 378 17.79 10.99 9.58
CA CYS A 378 16.62 10.12 9.49
C CYS A 378 16.04 9.83 10.87
N LEU A 379 14.74 9.52 10.91
CA LEU A 379 14.00 9.24 12.14
C LEU A 379 14.57 8.01 12.87
N GLN A 380 14.80 8.12 14.18
CA GLN A 380 15.13 6.98 15.04
C GLN A 380 13.85 6.26 15.46
N ILE A 381 13.70 5.01 15.00
CA ILE A 381 12.53 4.17 15.24
C ILE A 381 12.92 3.06 16.21
N GLY A 382 12.17 2.91 17.32
CA GLY A 382 12.36 1.84 18.28
C GLY A 382 11.88 0.49 17.76
N ALA A 383 12.31 -0.61 18.39
CA ALA A 383 11.85 -1.97 18.06
C ALA A 383 10.33 -2.15 18.20
N ASP A 384 9.68 -1.27 18.94
CA ASP A 384 8.24 -1.19 19.14
C ASP A 384 7.54 -0.24 18.15
N TYR A 385 8.26 0.19 17.09
CA TYR A 385 7.82 1.16 16.09
C TYR A 385 7.59 2.58 16.62
N GLY A 386 7.89 2.83 17.90
CA GLY A 386 7.82 4.15 18.51
C GLY A 386 8.93 5.07 18.00
N LEU A 387 8.56 6.30 17.64
CA LEU A 387 9.54 7.35 17.32
C LEU A 387 10.25 7.80 18.59
N ARG A 388 11.58 7.84 18.56
CA ARG A 388 12.37 8.31 19.71
C ARG A 388 12.30 9.82 19.81
N LEU A 389 12.13 10.32 21.05
CA LEU A 389 12.17 11.76 21.33
C LEU A 389 13.59 12.19 21.66
N GLN A 390 13.91 13.47 21.42
CA GLN A 390 15.16 14.07 21.86
C GLN A 390 15.22 14.12 23.41
N PRO A 391 16.41 14.05 23.99
CA PRO A 391 16.58 14.19 25.43
C PRO A 391 15.93 15.48 25.96
N GLY A 392 15.22 15.38 27.09
CA GLY A 392 14.54 16.52 27.72
C GLY A 392 13.13 16.80 27.19
N HIS A 393 12.68 16.13 26.14
CA HIS A 393 11.29 16.23 25.68
C HIS A 393 10.44 15.08 26.23
N CYS A 394 9.25 15.44 26.72
CA CYS A 394 8.24 14.49 27.16
C CYS A 394 7.07 14.51 26.18
N GLY A 395 6.59 13.35 25.78
CA GLY A 395 5.43 13.18 24.92
C GLY A 395 4.78 11.83 25.15
N GLY A 396 3.54 11.69 24.73
CA GLY A 396 2.89 10.39 24.64
C GLY A 396 3.51 9.53 23.52
N PRO A 397 3.10 8.26 23.39
CA PRO A 397 3.58 7.40 22.33
C PRO A 397 3.25 7.98 20.95
N LEU A 398 4.25 8.13 20.11
CA LEU A 398 4.14 8.48 18.70
C LEU A 398 4.74 7.33 17.89
N VAL A 399 3.93 6.63 17.13
CA VAL A 399 4.27 5.34 16.52
C VAL A 399 4.11 5.41 15.01
N LEU A 400 5.06 4.83 14.26
CA LEU A 400 4.91 4.59 12.83
C LEU A 400 4.35 3.19 12.59
N ASN A 401 3.21 3.10 11.89
CA ASN A 401 2.62 1.83 11.49
C ASN A 401 2.76 1.64 9.97
N GLY A 402 3.93 1.26 9.53
CA GLY A 402 4.44 1.23 8.16
C GLY A 402 5.62 2.18 8.02
N LEU A 403 6.22 2.28 6.84
CA LEU A 403 7.42 3.08 6.55
C LEU A 403 8.68 2.67 7.34
N CYS A 404 8.69 1.47 7.90
CA CYS A 404 9.75 1.00 8.80
C CYS A 404 10.73 0.02 8.13
N GLU A 405 10.73 -0.09 6.81
CA GLU A 405 11.59 -1.05 6.08
C GLU A 405 13.08 -0.80 6.35
N SER A 406 13.48 0.47 6.47
CA SER A 406 14.88 0.83 6.77
C SER A 406 15.35 0.35 8.14
N SER A 407 14.46 0.19 9.09
CA SER A 407 14.77 -0.25 10.45
C SER A 407 14.42 -1.72 10.72
N HIS A 408 13.30 -2.22 10.19
CA HIS A 408 12.72 -3.54 10.51
C HIS A 408 12.82 -4.56 9.35
N GLY A 409 13.26 -4.14 8.16
CA GLY A 409 13.42 -5.00 6.98
C GLY A 409 12.21 -5.06 6.07
N MET A 410 12.42 -5.61 4.86
CA MET A 410 11.43 -5.57 3.77
C MET A 410 10.17 -6.40 4.03
N GLY A 411 10.24 -7.42 4.86
CA GLY A 411 9.08 -8.26 5.18
C GLY A 411 8.03 -7.55 6.02
N ASP A 412 8.40 -6.46 6.69
CA ASP A 412 7.52 -5.73 7.60
C ASP A 412 6.76 -4.58 6.92
N ALA A 413 7.44 -3.73 6.15
CA ALA A 413 6.91 -2.42 5.81
C ALA A 413 5.94 -2.39 4.61
N GLY A 414 6.16 -3.15 3.58
CA GLY A 414 5.39 -3.10 2.33
C GLY A 414 4.53 -4.32 2.06
N SER A 415 4.52 -5.29 2.98
CA SER A 415 3.88 -6.59 2.85
C SER A 415 2.79 -6.79 3.90
N PHE A 416 1.79 -7.61 3.57
CA PHE A 416 0.83 -8.12 4.57
C PHE A 416 1.46 -9.17 5.49
N SER A 417 2.58 -9.77 5.12
CA SER A 417 3.13 -10.97 5.77
C SER A 417 3.34 -10.82 7.28
N LEU A 418 3.84 -9.67 7.73
CA LEU A 418 4.11 -9.41 9.15
C LEU A 418 3.20 -8.34 9.76
N LEU A 419 2.27 -7.80 8.98
CA LEU A 419 1.41 -6.69 9.38
C LEU A 419 0.60 -7.00 10.65
N ALA A 420 0.06 -8.20 10.79
CA ALA A 420 -0.68 -8.62 11.98
C ALA A 420 0.22 -8.66 13.24
N LEU A 421 1.47 -9.09 13.11
CA LEU A 421 2.44 -9.14 14.20
C LEU A 421 2.92 -7.75 14.60
N ARG A 422 3.19 -6.87 13.61
CA ARG A 422 3.47 -5.45 13.86
C ARG A 422 2.31 -4.79 14.62
N ALA A 423 1.08 -5.02 14.21
CA ALA A 423 -0.09 -4.50 14.90
C ALA A 423 -0.16 -4.96 16.37
N LYS A 424 0.21 -6.22 16.67
CA LYS A 424 0.33 -6.73 18.04
C LYS A 424 1.38 -5.97 18.82
N THR A 425 2.59 -5.85 18.28
CA THR A 425 3.70 -5.14 18.95
C THR A 425 3.34 -3.70 19.27
N ILE A 426 2.70 -3.00 18.32
CA ILE A 426 2.23 -1.62 18.52
C ILE A 426 1.15 -1.56 19.59
N ALA A 427 0.14 -2.44 19.55
CA ALA A 427 -0.94 -2.47 20.55
C ALA A 427 -0.39 -2.71 21.96
N GLU A 428 0.54 -3.65 22.13
CA GLU A 428 1.20 -3.93 23.40
C GLU A 428 2.03 -2.74 23.89
N SER A 429 2.74 -2.05 22.99
CA SER A 429 3.50 -0.83 23.34
C SER A 429 2.58 0.29 23.81
N LEU A 430 1.46 0.52 23.10
CA LEU A 430 0.45 1.50 23.50
C LEU A 430 -0.15 1.19 24.86
N HIS A 431 -0.48 -0.07 25.14
CA HIS A 431 -1.01 -0.49 26.45
C HIS A 431 -0.02 -0.30 27.60
N ARG A 432 1.28 -0.43 27.34
CA ARG A 432 2.32 -0.17 28.34
C ARG A 432 2.54 1.32 28.60
N ALA A 433 2.43 2.14 27.56
CA ALA A 433 2.75 3.56 27.61
C ALA A 433 1.59 4.44 28.07
N LEU A 434 0.35 4.01 27.84
CA LEU A 434 -0.83 4.79 28.18
C LEU A 434 -1.42 4.36 29.52
N PRO A 435 -1.81 5.32 30.39
CA PRO A 435 -2.46 4.98 31.65
C PRO A 435 -3.77 4.25 31.38
N LYS A 436 -4.03 3.21 32.18
CA LYS A 436 -5.33 2.51 32.12
C LYS A 436 -6.43 3.51 32.45
N ALA A 437 -7.37 3.73 31.52
CA ALA A 437 -8.57 4.48 31.82
C ALA A 437 -9.28 3.81 33.01
N ALA A 438 -9.65 4.58 34.03
CA ALA A 438 -10.51 4.07 35.09
C ALA A 438 -11.75 3.52 34.40
N ALA A 439 -12.04 2.23 34.63
CA ALA A 439 -13.10 1.50 33.95
C ALA A 439 -14.44 2.21 34.15
N ALA A 440 -14.87 2.93 33.14
CA ALA A 440 -16.29 3.24 32.99
C ALA A 440 -16.96 1.93 32.56
N CYS A 441 -17.73 1.32 33.46
CA CYS A 441 -18.55 0.15 33.17
C CYS A 441 -19.50 0.46 32.02
N VAL A 442 -19.13 0.10 30.80
CA VAL A 442 -20.07 -0.10 29.73
C VAL A 442 -20.40 -1.59 29.74
N ALA A 443 -21.59 -1.91 30.18
CA ALA A 443 -22.10 -3.27 30.15
C ALA A 443 -22.02 -3.80 28.70
N PRO A 444 -21.57 -5.06 28.50
CA PRO A 444 -21.59 -5.64 27.18
C PRO A 444 -23.01 -5.77 26.68
N SER A 445 -23.40 -5.08 25.62
CA SER A 445 -24.64 -5.34 24.90
C SER A 445 -24.56 -6.77 24.38
N ALA A 446 -25.43 -7.64 24.90
CA ALA A 446 -25.59 -8.98 24.41
C ALA A 446 -25.99 -8.94 22.92
N VAL A 447 -25.06 -9.33 22.06
CA VAL A 447 -25.35 -9.55 20.65
C VAL A 447 -26.12 -10.87 20.58
N THR A 448 -27.43 -10.76 20.42
CA THR A 448 -28.28 -11.90 20.06
C THR A 448 -27.97 -12.27 18.62
N LEU A 449 -27.32 -13.40 18.43
CA LEU A 449 -27.12 -13.98 17.10
C LEU A 449 -28.50 -14.24 16.48
N ALA A 450 -28.81 -13.54 15.41
CA ALA A 450 -29.97 -13.85 14.59
C ALA A 450 -29.82 -15.26 13.97
N PRO A 451 -30.87 -16.07 13.93
CA PRO A 451 -30.80 -17.38 13.30
C PRO A 451 -30.59 -17.22 11.79
N TYR A 452 -29.78 -18.13 11.27
CA TYR A 452 -29.37 -18.25 9.88
C TYR A 452 -30.57 -18.15 8.92
N PRO A 453 -30.55 -17.29 7.87
CA PRO A 453 -31.56 -17.38 6.84
C PRO A 453 -31.34 -18.68 6.04
N PRO A 454 -32.43 -19.43 5.70
CA PRO A 454 -32.31 -20.61 4.86
C PRO A 454 -31.77 -20.21 3.49
N ALA A 455 -30.91 -21.07 2.93
CA ALA A 455 -30.30 -20.90 1.61
C ALA A 455 -31.41 -20.54 0.60
N ALA A 456 -31.23 -19.39 -0.08
CA ALA A 456 -32.08 -19.00 -1.18
C ALA A 456 -31.96 -20.05 -2.29
N ALA A 457 -33.06 -20.67 -2.66
CA ALA A 457 -33.15 -21.59 -3.77
C ALA A 457 -32.70 -20.88 -5.05
N LEU A 458 -31.77 -21.51 -5.77
CA LEU A 458 -31.35 -21.06 -7.08
C LEU A 458 -32.61 -20.94 -7.99
N PRO A 459 -32.75 -19.85 -8.76
CA PRO A 459 -33.85 -19.74 -9.71
C PRO A 459 -33.65 -20.78 -10.83
N THR A 460 -34.56 -21.75 -10.87
CA THR A 460 -34.77 -22.58 -12.04
C THR A 460 -35.46 -21.74 -13.09
N GLY A 461 -34.73 -21.25 -14.07
CA GLY A 461 -35.28 -20.40 -15.12
C GLY A 461 -34.62 -20.58 -16.46
N ALA A 462 -35.35 -21.33 -17.34
CA ALA A 462 -35.40 -21.24 -18.79
C ALA A 462 -34.12 -21.56 -19.57
N ALA A 463 -34.07 -22.81 -20.04
CA ALA A 463 -33.43 -23.18 -21.26
C ALA A 463 -34.18 -22.49 -22.43
N GLU A 464 -33.59 -21.47 -23.02
CA GLU A 464 -33.94 -21.09 -24.42
C GLU A 464 -32.81 -21.57 -25.33
N ALA A 465 -33.21 -22.50 -26.18
CA ALA A 465 -32.45 -23.03 -27.28
C ALA A 465 -32.19 -21.90 -28.30
N VAL A 466 -30.91 -21.67 -28.61
CA VAL A 466 -30.53 -21.03 -29.86
C VAL A 466 -29.74 -22.04 -30.69
N SER A 467 -30.38 -22.59 -31.71
CA SER A 467 -29.77 -23.33 -32.82
C SER A 467 -29.06 -22.34 -33.75
N LEU A 468 -27.95 -22.86 -34.31
CA LEU A 468 -27.09 -22.38 -35.38
C LEU A 468 -26.03 -21.37 -35.00
#